data_502b8cf77337e70c7e879e3c8e7b9684
#
_entry.id   502b8cf77337e70c7e879e3c8e7b9684
#
_cell.length_a   1.000
_cell.length_b   1.000
_cell.length_c   1.000
_cell.angle_alpha   90.00
_cell.angle_beta   90.00
_cell.angle_gamma   90.00
#
_symmetry.space_group_name_H-M   'P 1'
#
loop_
_entity.id
_entity.type
_entity.pdbx_description
1 polymer ?
#
loop_
_entity_poly.entity_id
_entity_poly.type
_entity_poly.pdbx_seq_one_letter_code
_entity_poly.pdbx_strand_id
1 'polypeptide(L)'
;RGFYYVVLNMPSDIKGKRIRKTLSTGLSTARNMTKAKEVMREMIREANAGEEVHGVMERKAVQSTAPESSSPRPDMLFSDYLQFWLQWKRSTWEEVTYSGYAANVNTWIAPYFSQRGTKLNEINVLDIEMFYAHEKNTRNISGNTVAHYHANIHKALVDAVRLKLIPHNPASDVERPKKDNFVASYYTADELMEMFPIFAGTKMELPVLLAAYYGLRRSEVVGLKWSAIDFVNKTITISHTFERVNVDGKAVDISKERTKNNSSFRTLPLIPEVETAL
;
A
#
# COMPACT_ATOMS: atom_id res chain seq x y z
N ARG A 1 16.44 9.11 -7.46
CA ARG A 1 17.31 7.93 -7.65
C ARG A 1 17.04 7.40 -9.05
N GLY A 2 18.09 7.27 -9.92
CA GLY A 2 17.96 6.79 -11.29
C GLY A 2 17.92 5.26 -11.35
N PHE A 3 17.45 4.74 -12.49
CA PHE A 3 17.49 3.31 -12.81
C PHE A 3 18.35 3.08 -14.05
N TYR A 4 18.89 1.87 -14.20
CA TYR A 4 19.57 1.45 -15.42
C TYR A 4 18.55 1.05 -16.47
N TYR A 5 18.81 1.47 -17.72
CA TYR A 5 18.01 1.12 -18.89
C TYR A 5 18.90 0.48 -19.95
N VAL A 6 18.36 -0.47 -20.70
CA VAL A 6 18.98 -1.07 -21.87
C VAL A 6 18.31 -0.51 -23.12
N VAL A 7 19.11 -0.02 -24.06
CA VAL A 7 18.62 0.45 -25.36
C VAL A 7 18.98 -0.61 -26.40
N LEU A 8 17.98 -1.26 -26.96
CA LEU A 8 18.15 -2.24 -28.04
C LEU A 8 17.90 -1.57 -29.40
N ASN A 9 18.79 -1.78 -30.33
CA ASN A 9 18.57 -1.41 -31.72
C ASN A 9 17.90 -2.60 -32.41
N MET A 10 16.64 -2.45 -32.74
CA MET A 10 15.87 -3.46 -33.47
C MET A 10 16.11 -3.34 -34.98
N PRO A 11 15.81 -4.39 -35.77
CA PRO A 11 15.77 -4.26 -37.21
C PRO A 11 14.91 -3.08 -37.67
N SER A 12 15.27 -2.47 -38.78
CA SER A 12 14.49 -1.35 -39.35
C SER A 12 13.11 -1.82 -39.77
N ASP A 13 12.12 -0.94 -39.67
CA ASP A 13 10.75 -1.19 -40.14
C ASP A 13 10.73 -1.34 -41.68
N ILE A 14 9.60 -1.70 -42.25
CA ILE A 14 9.37 -1.87 -43.70
C ILE A 14 9.71 -0.59 -44.49
N LYS A 15 9.78 0.58 -43.80
CA LYS A 15 10.13 1.88 -44.40
C LYS A 15 11.58 2.28 -44.16
N GLY A 16 12.44 1.37 -43.65
CA GLY A 16 13.85 1.61 -43.39
C GLY A 16 14.14 2.50 -42.15
N LYS A 17 13.13 2.79 -41.32
CA LYS A 17 13.34 3.59 -40.11
C LYS A 17 13.91 2.74 -38.96
N ARG A 18 15.00 3.22 -38.35
CA ARG A 18 15.60 2.56 -37.19
C ARG A 18 14.66 2.55 -35.99
N ILE A 19 14.39 1.36 -35.46
CA ILE A 19 13.57 1.19 -34.27
C ILE A 19 14.50 1.04 -33.06
N ARG A 20 14.31 1.85 -32.03
CA ARG A 20 15.00 1.72 -30.73
C ARG A 20 13.97 1.38 -29.65
N LYS A 21 14.21 0.27 -28.93
CA LYS A 21 13.42 -0.14 -27.78
C LYS A 21 14.22 0.14 -26.50
N THR A 22 13.68 0.93 -25.59
CA THR A 22 14.32 1.22 -24.29
C THR A 22 13.61 0.43 -23.21
N LEU A 23 14.33 -0.45 -22.53
CA LEU A 23 13.81 -1.36 -21.53
C LEU A 23 14.43 -1.07 -20.17
N SER A 24 13.64 -1.10 -19.11
CA SER A 24 14.14 -0.94 -17.75
C SER A 24 14.74 -2.24 -17.22
N THR A 25 15.92 -2.17 -16.60
CA THR A 25 16.50 -3.30 -15.88
C THR A 25 15.87 -3.52 -14.49
N GLY A 26 15.04 -2.59 -14.01
CA GLY A 26 14.49 -2.62 -12.66
C GLY A 26 15.52 -2.39 -11.55
N LEU A 27 16.79 -2.15 -11.88
CA LEU A 27 17.90 -1.96 -10.93
C LEU A 27 18.22 -0.48 -10.77
N SER A 28 18.30 0.00 -9.52
CA SER A 28 18.73 1.37 -9.25
C SER A 28 20.21 1.58 -9.53
N THR A 29 20.63 2.80 -9.88
CA THR A 29 22.02 3.15 -10.19
C THR A 29 22.96 3.03 -8.97
N ALA A 30 22.44 2.91 -7.76
CA ALA A 30 23.24 2.73 -6.55
C ALA A 30 23.71 1.27 -6.41
N ARG A 31 25.01 1.03 -6.58
CA ARG A 31 25.71 -0.25 -6.34
C ARG A 31 25.24 -1.48 -7.16
N ASN A 32 24.51 -1.28 -8.26
CA ASN A 32 23.95 -2.39 -9.06
C ASN A 32 24.55 -2.51 -10.47
N MET A 33 25.70 -1.88 -10.76
CA MET A 33 26.25 -1.84 -12.11
C MET A 33 26.57 -3.25 -12.66
N THR A 34 27.13 -4.14 -11.85
CA THR A 34 27.48 -5.51 -12.27
C THR A 34 26.24 -6.30 -12.66
N LYS A 35 25.21 -6.29 -11.78
CA LYS A 35 23.93 -6.95 -12.06
C LYS A 35 23.21 -6.34 -13.27
N ALA A 36 23.29 -5.02 -13.46
CA ALA A 36 22.70 -4.35 -14.60
C ALA A 36 23.38 -4.78 -15.92
N LYS A 37 24.70 -5.00 -15.92
CA LYS A 37 25.44 -5.53 -17.08
C LYS A 37 25.08 -6.98 -17.41
N GLU A 38 24.80 -7.81 -16.41
CA GLU A 38 24.33 -9.20 -16.62
C GLU A 38 22.94 -9.20 -17.25
N VAL A 39 22.00 -8.45 -16.70
CA VAL A 39 20.65 -8.29 -17.26
C VAL A 39 20.69 -7.75 -18.70
N MET A 40 21.58 -6.79 -18.98
CA MET A 40 21.78 -6.26 -20.33
C MET A 40 22.25 -7.33 -21.30
N ARG A 41 23.23 -8.17 -20.90
CA ARG A 41 23.76 -9.27 -21.76
C ARG A 41 22.68 -10.30 -22.08
N GLU A 42 21.84 -10.62 -21.11
CA GLU A 42 20.71 -11.53 -21.26
C GLU A 42 19.68 -10.99 -22.24
N MET A 43 19.25 -9.72 -22.06
CA MET A 43 18.33 -9.05 -22.98
C MET A 43 18.87 -8.96 -24.43
N ILE A 44 20.17 -8.73 -24.60
CA ILE A 44 20.80 -8.70 -25.92
C ILE A 44 20.80 -10.12 -26.55
N ARG A 45 21.05 -11.17 -25.76
CA ARG A 45 21.00 -12.55 -26.21
C ARG A 45 19.62 -12.94 -26.72
N GLU A 46 18.59 -12.63 -25.96
CA GLU A 46 17.19 -12.86 -26.34
C GLU A 46 16.81 -12.10 -27.63
N ALA A 47 17.19 -10.79 -27.70
CA ALA A 47 16.96 -10.00 -28.92
C ALA A 47 17.61 -10.59 -30.15
N ASN A 48 18.85 -11.15 -30.02
CA ASN A 48 19.56 -11.77 -31.13
C ASN A 48 19.01 -13.16 -31.50
N ALA A 49 18.32 -13.83 -30.55
CA ALA A 49 17.62 -15.09 -30.80
C ALA A 49 16.25 -14.89 -31.48
N GLY A 50 15.85 -13.66 -31.73
CA GLY A 50 14.53 -13.34 -32.31
C GLY A 50 13.37 -13.46 -31.32
N GLU A 51 13.67 -13.61 -30.04
CA GLU A 51 12.66 -13.65 -28.97
C GLU A 51 12.14 -12.26 -28.62
N GLU A 52 10.90 -12.17 -28.16
CA GLU A 52 10.33 -10.91 -27.74
C GLU A 52 10.94 -10.47 -26.41
N VAL A 53 11.76 -9.41 -26.44
CA VAL A 53 12.47 -8.92 -25.26
C VAL A 53 11.62 -7.95 -24.48
N HIS A 54 11.36 -8.30 -23.22
CA HIS A 54 10.64 -7.47 -22.27
C HIS A 54 11.55 -6.91 -21.18
N GLY A 55 11.30 -5.68 -20.75
CA GLY A 55 11.97 -5.11 -19.57
C GLY A 55 11.65 -5.91 -18.30
N VAL A 56 12.53 -5.88 -17.30
CA VAL A 56 12.33 -6.63 -16.04
C VAL A 56 11.01 -6.24 -15.33
N MET A 57 10.56 -5.00 -15.50
CA MET A 57 9.24 -4.57 -15.01
C MET A 57 8.10 -5.17 -15.85
N GLU A 58 8.28 -5.27 -17.17
CA GLU A 58 7.32 -5.91 -18.06
C GLU A 58 7.30 -7.43 -17.87
N ARG A 59 8.44 -8.07 -17.61
CA ARG A 59 8.51 -9.50 -17.26
C ARG A 59 7.79 -9.80 -15.95
N LYS A 60 7.90 -8.92 -14.93
CA LYS A 60 7.09 -9.02 -13.71
C LYS A 60 5.60 -8.81 -13.98
N ALA A 61 5.25 -7.94 -14.93
CA ALA A 61 3.88 -7.76 -15.37
C ALA A 61 3.37 -8.96 -16.20
N VAL A 62 4.21 -9.54 -17.06
CA VAL A 62 3.90 -10.76 -17.84
C VAL A 62 3.87 -12.00 -16.95
N GLN A 63 4.70 -12.08 -15.92
CA GLN A 63 4.63 -13.15 -14.91
C GLN A 63 3.53 -12.89 -13.87
N SER A 64 3.01 -11.66 -13.78
CA SER A 64 1.81 -11.28 -13.03
C SER A 64 0.58 -11.17 -13.93
N THR A 65 0.57 -11.75 -15.12
CA THR A 65 -0.70 -12.08 -15.77
C THR A 65 -1.39 -13.06 -14.83
N ALA A 66 -2.29 -12.50 -14.02
CA ALA A 66 -3.32 -13.31 -13.40
C ALA A 66 -3.88 -14.19 -14.52
N PRO A 67 -4.07 -15.50 -14.28
CA PRO A 67 -4.64 -16.38 -15.28
C PRO A 67 -5.92 -15.73 -15.77
N GLU A 68 -6.04 -15.56 -17.09
CA GLU A 68 -7.27 -15.13 -17.73
C GLU A 68 -8.42 -15.91 -17.08
N SER A 69 -9.31 -15.19 -16.39
CA SER A 69 -10.64 -15.59 -15.90
C SER A 69 -10.90 -17.09 -15.64
N SER A 70 -10.02 -17.79 -14.94
CA SER A 70 -10.44 -19.06 -14.34
C SER A 70 -11.16 -18.72 -13.03
N SER A 71 -12.43 -19.06 -12.95
CA SER A 71 -13.19 -19.03 -11.69
C SER A 71 -12.35 -19.66 -10.58
N PRO A 72 -12.35 -19.10 -9.37
CA PRO A 72 -11.53 -19.65 -8.28
C PRO A 72 -11.96 -21.09 -7.99
N ARG A 73 -10.97 -21.97 -7.73
CA ARG A 73 -11.18 -23.40 -7.49
C ARG A 73 -10.63 -23.78 -6.12
N PRO A 74 -11.21 -24.80 -5.48
CA PRO A 74 -10.75 -25.26 -4.17
C PRO A 74 -9.27 -25.71 -4.14
N ASP A 75 -8.79 -26.30 -5.24
CA ASP A 75 -7.45 -26.88 -5.38
C ASP A 75 -6.36 -25.89 -5.78
N MET A 76 -6.73 -24.61 -6.02
CA MET A 76 -5.77 -23.57 -6.35
C MET A 76 -4.88 -23.20 -5.14
N LEU A 77 -3.70 -22.61 -5.38
CA LEU A 77 -2.87 -22.11 -4.31
C LEU A 77 -3.60 -21.01 -3.53
N PHE A 78 -3.44 -21.00 -2.22
CA PHE A 78 -4.03 -19.95 -1.38
C PHE A 78 -3.49 -18.57 -1.75
N SER A 79 -2.22 -18.47 -2.13
CA SER A 79 -1.62 -17.24 -2.68
C SER A 79 -2.35 -16.72 -3.91
N ASP A 80 -2.71 -17.61 -4.85
CA ASP A 80 -3.39 -17.25 -6.09
C ASP A 80 -4.85 -16.84 -5.82
N TYR A 81 -5.50 -17.56 -4.88
CA TYR A 81 -6.82 -17.16 -4.37
C TYR A 81 -6.79 -15.73 -3.78
N LEU A 82 -5.77 -15.39 -3.01
CA LEU A 82 -5.63 -14.05 -2.44
C LEU A 82 -5.49 -12.97 -3.52
N GLN A 83 -4.76 -13.25 -4.61
CA GLN A 83 -4.67 -12.34 -5.76
C GLN A 83 -6.02 -12.18 -6.46
N PHE A 84 -6.70 -13.29 -6.74
CA PHE A 84 -8.07 -13.26 -7.25
C PHE A 84 -9.00 -12.45 -6.34
N TRP A 85 -8.95 -12.70 -5.03
CA TRP A 85 -9.78 -12.03 -4.04
C TRP A 85 -9.56 -10.51 -4.01
N LEU A 86 -8.32 -10.05 -4.05
CA LEU A 86 -7.99 -8.62 -4.15
C LEU A 86 -8.58 -7.99 -5.41
N GLN A 87 -8.40 -8.62 -6.58
CA GLN A 87 -8.93 -8.12 -7.83
C GLN A 87 -10.46 -8.09 -7.84
N TRP A 88 -11.10 -9.16 -7.37
CA TRP A 88 -12.55 -9.24 -7.25
C TRP A 88 -13.13 -8.16 -6.35
N LYS A 89 -12.46 -7.86 -5.22
CA LYS A 89 -12.90 -6.83 -4.28
C LYS A 89 -12.52 -5.41 -4.68
N ARG A 90 -11.69 -5.24 -5.68
CA ARG A 90 -11.16 -3.95 -6.13
C ARG A 90 -12.24 -2.90 -6.34
N SER A 91 -13.34 -3.26 -7.00
CA SER A 91 -14.45 -2.35 -7.32
C SER A 91 -15.35 -2.04 -6.12
N THR A 92 -15.29 -2.84 -5.06
CA THR A 92 -16.15 -2.68 -3.88
C THR A 92 -15.48 -1.93 -2.73
N TRP A 93 -14.15 -1.80 -2.77
CA TRP A 93 -13.40 -1.12 -1.73
C TRP A 93 -12.95 0.26 -2.17
N GLU A 94 -12.88 1.16 -1.19
CA GLU A 94 -12.19 2.42 -1.39
C GLU A 94 -10.69 2.18 -1.58
N GLU A 95 -10.03 3.05 -2.36
CA GLU A 95 -8.59 2.95 -2.69
C GLU A 95 -7.69 2.82 -1.46
N VAL A 96 -7.97 3.58 -0.39
CA VAL A 96 -7.22 3.49 0.87
C VAL A 96 -7.32 2.11 1.49
N THR A 97 -8.53 1.54 1.50
CA THR A 97 -8.80 0.21 2.05
C THR A 97 -8.12 -0.85 1.20
N TYR A 98 -8.29 -0.79 -0.13
CA TYR A 98 -7.64 -1.70 -1.06
C TYR A 98 -6.11 -1.67 -0.91
N SER A 99 -5.51 -0.48 -0.89
CA SER A 99 -4.07 -0.31 -0.72
C SER A 99 -3.55 -0.99 0.56
N GLY A 100 -4.27 -0.85 1.67
CA GLY A 100 -3.91 -1.51 2.93
C GLY A 100 -3.97 -3.03 2.84
N TYR A 101 -5.02 -3.59 2.24
CA TYR A 101 -5.15 -5.03 2.04
C TYR A 101 -4.09 -5.55 1.05
N ALA A 102 -3.93 -4.88 -0.08
CA ALA A 102 -2.96 -5.26 -1.11
C ALA A 102 -1.52 -5.23 -0.59
N ALA A 103 -1.16 -4.22 0.20
CA ALA A 103 0.16 -4.14 0.82
C ALA A 103 0.45 -5.34 1.73
N ASN A 104 -0.49 -5.71 2.61
CA ASN A 104 -0.31 -6.86 3.50
C ASN A 104 -0.28 -8.18 2.74
N VAL A 105 -1.22 -8.37 1.81
CA VAL A 105 -1.33 -9.61 1.04
C VAL A 105 -0.13 -9.80 0.13
N ASN A 106 0.23 -8.80 -0.68
CA ASN A 106 1.27 -8.94 -1.70
C ASN A 106 2.68 -8.98 -1.11
N THR A 107 2.90 -8.29 0.01
CA THR A 107 4.25 -8.19 0.58
C THR A 107 4.56 -9.33 1.54
N TRP A 108 3.55 -9.81 2.28
CA TRP A 108 3.81 -10.70 3.40
C TRP A 108 3.02 -12.02 3.34
N ILE A 109 1.70 -11.96 3.13
CA ILE A 109 0.85 -13.14 3.27
C ILE A 109 1.02 -14.08 2.06
N ALA A 110 0.78 -13.59 0.85
CA ALA A 110 0.82 -14.41 -0.36
C ALA A 110 2.22 -15.02 -0.62
N PRO A 111 3.35 -14.31 -0.46
CA PRO A 111 4.68 -14.89 -0.63
C PRO A 111 4.96 -16.05 0.34
N TYR A 112 4.53 -15.93 1.60
CA TYR A 112 4.73 -16.98 2.61
C TYR A 112 4.01 -18.27 2.21
N PHE A 113 2.72 -18.18 1.87
CA PHE A 113 1.94 -19.37 1.49
C PHE A 113 2.30 -19.90 0.11
N SER A 114 2.74 -19.06 -0.82
CA SER A 114 3.24 -19.48 -2.13
C SER A 114 4.50 -20.36 -2.01
N GLN A 115 5.46 -19.98 -1.16
CA GLN A 115 6.68 -20.76 -0.93
C GLN A 115 6.39 -22.16 -0.36
N ARG A 116 5.28 -22.33 0.35
CA ARG A 116 4.84 -23.60 0.94
C ARG A 116 3.95 -24.42 0.02
N GLY A 117 3.48 -23.85 -1.07
CA GLY A 117 2.57 -24.52 -1.98
C GLY A 117 1.21 -24.84 -1.35
N THR A 118 0.81 -24.10 -0.29
CA THR A 118 -0.45 -24.35 0.44
C THR A 118 -1.65 -24.08 -0.46
N LYS A 119 -2.50 -25.10 -0.65
CA LYS A 119 -3.75 -24.96 -1.43
C LYS A 119 -4.88 -24.41 -0.56
N LEU A 120 -5.86 -23.78 -1.22
CA LEU A 120 -7.00 -23.16 -0.55
C LEU A 120 -7.84 -24.16 0.27
N ASN A 121 -8.04 -25.37 -0.24
CA ASN A 121 -8.79 -26.42 0.45
C ASN A 121 -7.98 -27.20 1.49
N GLU A 122 -6.68 -26.99 1.57
CA GLU A 122 -5.77 -27.66 2.51
C GLU A 122 -5.34 -26.75 3.67
N ILE A 123 -5.54 -25.42 3.53
CA ILE A 123 -5.17 -24.48 4.58
C ILE A 123 -5.92 -24.77 5.89
N ASN A 124 -5.17 -24.80 6.97
CA ASN A 124 -5.68 -25.15 8.30
C ASN A 124 -5.23 -24.15 9.38
N VAL A 125 -5.68 -24.33 10.60
CA VAL A 125 -5.37 -23.50 11.75
C VAL A 125 -3.86 -23.41 11.98
N LEU A 126 -3.16 -24.54 11.93
CA LEU A 126 -1.72 -24.62 12.20
C LEU A 126 -0.91 -23.81 11.17
N ASP A 127 -1.29 -23.89 9.87
CA ASP A 127 -0.61 -23.10 8.81
C ASP A 127 -0.66 -21.60 9.09
N ILE A 128 -1.81 -21.12 9.57
CA ILE A 128 -2.04 -19.71 9.87
C ILE A 128 -1.25 -19.30 11.13
N GLU A 129 -1.24 -20.12 12.16
CA GLU A 129 -0.47 -19.87 13.38
C GLU A 129 1.03 -19.89 13.12
N MET A 130 1.51 -20.82 12.29
CA MET A 130 2.90 -20.88 11.84
C MET A 130 3.30 -19.62 11.06
N PHE A 131 2.41 -19.08 10.24
CA PHE A 131 2.64 -17.79 9.57
C PHE A 131 2.81 -16.67 10.61
N TYR A 132 1.96 -16.58 11.62
CA TYR A 132 2.10 -15.54 12.65
C TYR A 132 3.39 -15.67 13.45
N ALA A 133 3.74 -16.90 13.81
CA ALA A 133 5.00 -17.18 14.51
C ALA A 133 6.21 -16.81 13.65
N HIS A 134 6.18 -17.16 12.37
CA HIS A 134 7.22 -16.80 11.41
C HIS A 134 7.42 -15.28 11.32
N GLU A 135 6.35 -14.52 11.13
CA GLU A 135 6.41 -13.07 10.99
C GLU A 135 6.91 -12.39 12.28
N LYS A 136 6.48 -12.86 13.45
CA LYS A 136 6.97 -12.37 14.73
C LYS A 136 8.47 -12.64 14.91
N ASN A 137 8.91 -13.88 14.65
CA ASN A 137 10.29 -14.29 14.90
C ASN A 137 11.27 -13.68 13.89
N THR A 138 10.86 -13.56 12.63
CA THR A 138 11.75 -13.07 11.55
C THR A 138 11.84 -11.55 11.53
N ARG A 139 10.74 -10.85 11.84
CA ARG A 139 10.62 -9.40 11.65
C ARG A 139 10.36 -8.61 12.93
N ASN A 140 10.21 -9.29 14.05
CA ASN A 140 9.91 -8.70 15.37
C ASN A 140 8.72 -7.72 15.31
N ILE A 141 7.63 -8.11 14.60
CA ILE A 141 6.44 -7.28 14.44
C ILE A 141 5.55 -7.31 15.69
N SER A 142 4.81 -6.22 15.90
CA SER A 142 3.86 -6.11 17.00
C SER A 142 2.66 -7.06 16.86
N GLY A 143 2.02 -7.40 17.97
CA GLY A 143 0.77 -8.15 17.98
C GLY A 143 -0.35 -7.44 17.19
N ASN A 144 -0.35 -6.11 17.17
CA ASN A 144 -1.28 -5.32 16.35
C ASN A 144 -1.08 -5.57 14.84
N THR A 145 0.18 -5.68 14.37
CA THR A 145 0.47 -5.99 12.96
C THR A 145 -0.01 -7.39 12.60
N VAL A 146 0.23 -8.37 13.47
CA VAL A 146 -0.29 -9.74 13.27
C VAL A 146 -1.82 -9.75 13.24
N ALA A 147 -2.48 -8.96 14.09
CA ALA A 147 -3.93 -8.83 14.08
C ALA A 147 -4.47 -8.25 12.75
N HIS A 148 -3.72 -7.36 12.09
CA HIS A 148 -4.05 -6.90 10.73
C HIS A 148 -3.90 -8.01 9.70
N TYR A 149 -2.86 -8.85 9.78
CA TYR A 149 -2.72 -10.02 8.89
C TYR A 149 -3.84 -11.02 9.11
N HIS A 150 -4.17 -11.31 10.37
CA HIS A 150 -5.32 -12.14 10.70
C HIS A 150 -6.61 -11.62 10.08
N ALA A 151 -6.89 -10.31 10.21
CA ALA A 151 -8.09 -9.71 9.63
C ALA A 151 -8.15 -9.85 8.09
N ASN A 152 -7.00 -9.75 7.40
CA ASN A 152 -6.92 -9.96 5.95
C ASN A 152 -7.21 -11.42 5.58
N ILE A 153 -6.52 -12.38 6.21
CA ILE A 153 -6.69 -13.82 5.97
C ILE A 153 -8.13 -14.24 6.29
N HIS A 154 -8.62 -13.88 7.47
CA HIS A 154 -9.98 -14.22 7.90
C HIS A 154 -11.03 -13.72 6.91
N LYS A 155 -10.93 -12.46 6.46
CA LYS A 155 -11.88 -11.87 5.51
C LYS A 155 -11.85 -12.56 4.15
N ALA A 156 -10.65 -12.90 3.65
CA ALA A 156 -10.50 -13.63 2.40
C ALA A 156 -11.13 -15.03 2.51
N LEU A 157 -10.90 -15.75 3.62
CA LEU A 157 -11.45 -17.08 3.84
C LEU A 157 -12.96 -17.09 4.11
N VAL A 158 -13.52 -16.03 4.75
CA VAL A 158 -14.99 -15.84 4.82
C VAL A 158 -15.59 -15.76 3.43
N ASP A 159 -14.96 -15.02 2.52
CA ASP A 159 -15.42 -14.94 1.14
C ASP A 159 -15.24 -16.29 0.40
N ALA A 160 -14.20 -17.07 0.70
CA ALA A 160 -14.00 -18.42 0.14
C ALA A 160 -15.12 -19.38 0.57
N VAL A 161 -15.54 -19.34 1.84
CA VAL A 161 -16.69 -20.10 2.34
C VAL A 161 -17.97 -19.68 1.63
N ARG A 162 -18.20 -18.36 1.49
CA ARG A 162 -19.39 -17.83 0.78
C ARG A 162 -19.42 -18.27 -0.69
N LEU A 163 -18.26 -18.39 -1.34
CA LEU A 163 -18.12 -18.89 -2.71
C LEU A 163 -18.17 -20.44 -2.79
N LYS A 164 -18.34 -21.14 -1.65
CA LYS A 164 -18.34 -22.61 -1.54
C LYS A 164 -17.04 -23.27 -2.03
N LEU A 165 -15.91 -22.55 -1.92
CA LEU A 165 -14.58 -23.07 -2.25
C LEU A 165 -14.00 -23.92 -1.11
N ILE A 166 -14.35 -23.57 0.13
CA ILE A 166 -14.01 -24.31 1.34
C ILE A 166 -15.26 -24.44 2.24
N PRO A 167 -15.38 -25.52 3.02
CA PRO A 167 -16.55 -25.73 3.86
C PRO A 167 -16.59 -24.87 5.10
N HIS A 168 -15.41 -24.48 5.60
CA HIS A 168 -15.22 -23.78 6.87
C HIS A 168 -14.03 -22.81 6.77
N ASN A 169 -14.05 -21.76 7.58
CA ASN A 169 -12.96 -20.78 7.66
C ASN A 169 -12.00 -21.14 8.81
N PRO A 170 -10.81 -21.72 8.56
CA PRO A 170 -9.89 -22.09 9.63
C PRO A 170 -9.37 -20.90 10.43
N ALA A 171 -9.35 -19.69 9.85
CA ALA A 171 -8.94 -18.50 10.60
C ALA A 171 -9.93 -18.10 11.70
N SER A 172 -11.14 -18.67 11.73
CA SER A 172 -12.09 -18.44 12.83
C SER A 172 -11.69 -19.16 14.11
N ASP A 173 -10.95 -20.26 13.98
CA ASP A 173 -10.54 -21.13 15.09
C ASP A 173 -9.13 -20.82 15.61
N VAL A 174 -8.40 -19.94 14.90
CA VAL A 174 -7.07 -19.47 15.31
C VAL A 174 -7.18 -18.62 16.57
N GLU A 175 -6.29 -18.83 17.54
CA GLU A 175 -6.19 -17.93 18.68
C GLU A 175 -5.82 -16.52 18.19
N ARG A 176 -6.71 -15.56 18.49
CA ARG A 176 -6.50 -14.18 18.04
C ARG A 176 -5.22 -13.60 18.62
N PRO A 177 -4.34 -13.01 17.80
CA PRO A 177 -3.13 -12.38 18.29
C PRO A 177 -3.46 -11.34 19.36
N LYS A 178 -2.80 -11.46 20.52
CA LYS A 178 -2.93 -10.47 21.60
C LYS A 178 -2.39 -9.13 21.08
N LYS A 179 -3.19 -8.10 21.26
CA LYS A 179 -2.76 -6.73 20.95
C LYS A 179 -1.79 -6.27 22.04
N ASP A 180 -0.76 -5.58 21.61
CA ASP A 180 0.14 -4.93 22.55
C ASP A 180 -0.60 -3.77 23.22
N ASN A 181 -0.45 -3.65 24.52
CA ASN A 181 -1.00 -2.50 25.24
C ASN A 181 -0.15 -1.27 24.88
N PHE A 182 -0.71 -0.42 24.06
CA PHE A 182 -0.11 0.86 23.72
C PHE A 182 -0.63 1.93 24.68
N VAL A 183 0.26 2.48 25.48
CA VAL A 183 -0.02 3.68 26.30
C VAL A 183 0.42 4.87 25.46
N ALA A 184 -0.54 5.67 25.02
CA ALA A 184 -0.25 6.88 24.26
C ALA A 184 0.46 7.90 25.16
N SER A 185 1.59 8.43 24.71
CA SER A 185 2.15 9.65 25.27
C SER A 185 1.56 10.86 24.53
N TYR A 186 1.41 11.93 25.23
CA TYR A 186 0.94 13.22 24.71
C TYR A 186 1.82 14.33 25.27
N TYR A 187 1.92 15.40 24.52
CA TYR A 187 2.63 16.60 24.96
C TYR A 187 1.77 17.37 25.96
N THR A 188 2.37 17.83 27.04
CA THR A 188 1.77 18.79 27.96
C THR A 188 1.66 20.17 27.31
N ALA A 189 0.89 21.08 27.92
CA ALA A 189 0.78 22.46 27.42
C ALA A 189 2.15 23.16 27.41
N ASP A 190 2.98 22.95 28.46
CA ASP A 190 4.30 23.56 28.55
C ASP A 190 5.23 23.05 27.44
N GLU A 191 5.27 21.73 27.21
CA GLU A 191 6.04 21.12 26.12
C GLU A 191 5.60 21.64 24.74
N LEU A 192 4.30 21.85 24.52
CA LEU A 192 3.80 22.45 23.27
C LEU A 192 4.27 23.89 23.12
N MET A 193 4.26 24.68 24.20
CA MET A 193 4.76 26.05 24.17
C MET A 193 6.25 26.16 23.87
N GLU A 194 7.04 25.20 24.34
CA GLU A 194 8.46 25.09 23.98
C GLU A 194 8.66 24.63 22.51
N MET A 195 7.75 23.80 22.00
CA MET A 195 7.84 23.25 20.65
C MET A 195 7.47 24.27 19.55
N PHE A 196 6.47 25.12 19.76
CA PHE A 196 5.97 26.03 18.72
C PHE A 196 7.05 26.95 18.14
N PRO A 197 7.93 27.59 18.92
CA PRO A 197 9.01 28.43 18.38
C PRO A 197 9.97 27.68 17.44
N ILE A 198 10.14 26.36 17.62
CA ILE A 198 11.04 25.53 16.78
C ILE A 198 10.50 25.44 15.35
N PHE A 199 9.17 25.45 15.20
CA PHE A 199 8.51 25.33 13.89
C PHE A 199 8.16 26.69 13.27
N ALA A 200 8.27 27.80 14.02
CA ALA A 200 7.93 29.14 13.55
C ALA A 200 8.68 29.49 12.24
N GLY A 201 7.98 30.01 11.25
CA GLY A 201 8.51 30.34 9.93
C GLY A 201 8.87 29.15 9.04
N THR A 202 8.62 27.91 9.49
CA THR A 202 8.83 26.70 8.68
C THR A 202 7.53 26.22 8.02
N LYS A 203 7.64 25.34 7.00
CA LYS A 203 6.48 24.70 6.38
C LYS A 203 5.66 23.81 7.35
N MET A 204 6.20 23.52 8.53
CA MET A 204 5.55 22.68 9.54
C MET A 204 4.82 23.49 10.61
N GLU A 205 4.97 24.80 10.64
CA GLU A 205 4.32 25.68 11.63
C GLU A 205 2.80 25.48 11.64
N LEU A 206 2.13 25.76 10.54
CA LEU A 206 0.68 25.62 10.44
C LEU A 206 0.19 24.17 10.67
N PRO A 207 0.78 23.11 10.09
CA PRO A 207 0.46 21.74 10.43
C PRO A 207 0.55 21.40 11.92
N VAL A 208 1.57 21.86 12.61
CA VAL A 208 1.78 21.62 14.04
C VAL A 208 0.73 22.36 14.87
N LEU A 209 0.46 23.63 14.58
CA LEU A 209 -0.58 24.42 15.27
C LEU A 209 -1.96 23.80 15.08
N LEU A 210 -2.32 23.39 13.85
CA LEU A 210 -3.60 22.73 13.57
C LEU A 210 -3.74 21.40 14.32
N ALA A 211 -2.68 20.60 14.41
CA ALA A 211 -2.71 19.35 15.15
C ALA A 211 -2.81 19.57 16.66
N ALA A 212 -2.05 20.53 17.21
CA ALA A 212 -1.97 20.81 18.64
C ALA A 212 -3.27 21.44 19.16
N TYR A 213 -3.75 22.52 18.54
CA TYR A 213 -4.90 23.26 19.04
C TYR A 213 -6.24 22.59 18.73
N TYR A 214 -6.37 21.95 17.57
CA TYR A 214 -7.67 21.38 17.13
C TYR A 214 -7.73 19.86 17.14
N GLY A 215 -6.62 19.18 17.43
CA GLY A 215 -6.55 17.71 17.40
C GLY A 215 -6.86 17.14 16.01
N LEU A 216 -6.49 17.84 14.93
CA LEU A 216 -6.76 17.39 13.58
C LEU A 216 -5.95 16.15 13.24
N ARG A 217 -6.59 15.20 12.55
CA ARG A 217 -5.88 14.06 11.98
C ARG A 217 -4.96 14.51 10.85
N ARG A 218 -3.88 13.77 10.60
CA ARG A 218 -2.94 14.07 9.51
C ARG A 218 -3.66 14.32 8.16
N SER A 219 -4.63 13.48 7.81
CA SER A 219 -5.39 13.62 6.56
C SER A 219 -6.29 14.86 6.53
N GLU A 220 -6.77 15.33 7.67
CA GLU A 220 -7.54 16.57 7.81
C GLU A 220 -6.63 17.80 7.68
N VAL A 221 -5.44 17.76 8.32
CA VAL A 221 -4.43 18.84 8.22
C VAL A 221 -3.99 19.04 6.77
N VAL A 222 -3.58 17.94 6.10
CA VAL A 222 -3.10 18.02 4.70
C VAL A 222 -4.24 18.30 3.73
N GLY A 223 -5.47 17.92 4.08
CA GLY A 223 -6.67 18.14 3.28
C GLY A 223 -7.33 19.50 3.46
N LEU A 224 -6.88 20.34 4.39
CA LEU A 224 -7.49 21.63 4.66
C LEU A 224 -7.40 22.55 3.43
N LYS A 225 -8.53 23.13 3.05
CA LYS A 225 -8.63 24.04 1.90
C LYS A 225 -8.81 25.48 2.36
N TRP A 226 -8.29 26.43 1.62
CA TRP A 226 -8.53 27.87 1.85
C TRP A 226 -10.02 28.23 1.88
N SER A 227 -10.83 27.58 1.04
CA SER A 227 -12.29 27.77 1.02
C SER A 227 -13.03 27.31 2.29
N ALA A 228 -12.34 26.58 3.16
CA ALA A 228 -12.88 26.12 4.45
C ALA A 228 -12.58 27.09 5.61
N ILE A 229 -11.89 28.20 5.33
CA ILE A 229 -11.50 29.21 6.31
C ILE A 229 -12.33 30.47 6.05
N ASP A 230 -13.10 30.87 7.05
CA ASP A 230 -13.91 32.09 7.02
C ASP A 230 -13.25 33.13 7.95
N PHE A 231 -12.50 34.06 7.35
CA PHE A 231 -11.82 35.14 8.08
C PHE A 231 -12.78 36.19 8.65
N VAL A 232 -13.99 36.30 8.08
CA VAL A 232 -15.00 37.27 8.54
C VAL A 232 -15.67 36.76 9.80
N ASN A 233 -16.15 35.53 9.76
CA ASN A 233 -16.83 34.89 10.90
C ASN A 233 -15.84 34.20 11.87
N LYS A 234 -14.53 34.25 11.58
CA LYS A 234 -13.45 33.62 12.37
C LYS A 234 -13.74 32.15 12.62
N THR A 235 -14.00 31.39 11.56
CA THR A 235 -14.23 29.95 11.64
C THR A 235 -13.41 29.14 10.66
N ILE A 236 -13.14 27.89 11.01
CA ILE A 236 -12.49 26.89 10.19
C ILE A 236 -13.37 25.65 10.13
N THR A 237 -13.71 25.18 8.93
CA THR A 237 -14.57 24.02 8.72
C THR A 237 -13.76 22.81 8.24
N ILE A 238 -13.79 21.74 9.03
CA ILE A 238 -13.10 20.48 8.70
C ILE A 238 -14.08 19.58 7.94
N SER A 239 -13.97 19.59 6.63
CA SER A 239 -14.88 18.86 5.72
C SER A 239 -14.12 17.98 4.72
N HIS A 240 -12.80 18.12 4.63
CA HIS A 240 -11.99 17.52 3.58
C HIS A 240 -10.83 16.73 4.14
N THR A 241 -10.46 15.65 3.45
CA THR A 241 -9.28 14.85 3.78
C THR A 241 -8.45 14.57 2.54
N PHE A 242 -7.14 14.53 2.72
CA PHE A 242 -6.20 14.15 1.68
C PHE A 242 -5.29 13.03 2.17
N GLU A 243 -5.15 11.98 1.38
CA GLU A 243 -4.26 10.86 1.66
C GLU A 243 -3.49 10.46 0.40
N ARG A 244 -2.22 10.13 0.57
CA ARG A 244 -1.40 9.53 -0.49
C ARG A 244 -1.17 8.07 -0.14
N VAL A 245 -1.60 7.18 -1.02
CA VAL A 245 -1.46 5.73 -0.88
C VAL A 245 -0.68 5.15 -2.04
N ASN A 246 -0.08 3.98 -1.83
CA ASN A 246 0.54 3.23 -2.91
C ASN A 246 -0.44 2.17 -3.40
N VAL A 247 -0.81 2.24 -4.66
CA VAL A 247 -1.67 1.27 -5.33
C VAL A 247 -0.90 0.68 -6.49
N ASP A 248 -0.63 -0.62 -6.45
CA ASP A 248 0.09 -1.35 -7.49
C ASP A 248 1.45 -0.69 -7.86
N GLY A 249 2.20 -0.25 -6.85
CA GLY A 249 3.49 0.41 -7.02
C GLY A 249 3.44 1.88 -7.43
N LYS A 250 2.24 2.46 -7.61
CA LYS A 250 2.05 3.87 -7.97
C LYS A 250 1.50 4.65 -6.79
N ALA A 251 2.05 5.84 -6.56
CA ALA A 251 1.48 6.78 -5.60
C ALA A 251 0.19 7.38 -6.18
N VAL A 252 -0.91 7.22 -5.45
CA VAL A 252 -2.23 7.76 -5.80
C VAL A 252 -2.64 8.75 -4.73
N ASP A 253 -3.01 9.95 -5.16
CA ASP A 253 -3.51 11.00 -4.30
C ASP A 253 -5.04 10.91 -4.21
N ILE A 254 -5.53 10.73 -3.00
CA ILE A 254 -6.96 10.57 -2.70
C ILE A 254 -7.44 11.79 -1.94
N SER A 255 -8.29 12.55 -2.61
CA SER A 255 -8.91 13.75 -2.09
C SER A 255 -10.40 13.46 -1.88
N LYS A 256 -10.91 13.61 -0.66
CA LYS A 256 -12.30 13.34 -0.32
C LYS A 256 -12.95 14.55 0.30
N GLU A 257 -14.11 14.92 -0.21
CA GLU A 257 -14.97 15.97 0.36
C GLU A 257 -15.80 15.49 1.57
N ARG A 258 -15.60 14.24 1.98
CA ARG A 258 -16.25 13.66 3.16
C ARG A 258 -15.19 13.09 4.09
N THR A 259 -15.32 13.40 5.35
CA THR A 259 -14.63 12.70 6.43
C THR A 259 -15.22 11.29 6.60
N LYS A 260 -14.44 10.36 7.15
CA LYS A 260 -14.81 8.94 7.29
C LYS A 260 -16.17 8.71 7.99
N ASN A 261 -16.57 9.62 8.86
CA ASN A 261 -17.83 9.59 9.60
C ASN A 261 -18.46 10.99 9.60
N ASN A 262 -19.79 11.09 9.64
CA ASN A 262 -20.52 12.36 9.76
C ASN A 262 -20.08 13.20 10.98
N SER A 263 -19.61 12.54 12.05
CA SER A 263 -19.09 13.20 13.27
C SER A 263 -17.73 13.89 13.07
N SER A 264 -17.07 13.67 11.94
CA SER A 264 -15.80 14.34 11.63
C SER A 264 -15.98 15.67 10.88
N PHE A 265 -17.17 15.93 10.33
CA PHE A 265 -17.53 17.25 9.82
C PHE A 265 -17.79 18.17 11.00
N ARG A 266 -17.00 19.22 11.13
CA ARG A 266 -17.11 20.16 12.24
C ARG A 266 -16.60 21.54 11.87
N THR A 267 -17.21 22.58 12.40
CA THR A 267 -16.74 23.96 12.34
C THR A 267 -16.19 24.35 13.69
N LEU A 268 -15.01 24.93 13.71
CA LEU A 268 -14.23 25.31 14.87
C LEU A 268 -13.94 26.82 14.80
N PRO A 269 -13.73 27.52 15.92
CA PRO A 269 -13.30 28.90 15.90
C PRO A 269 -11.87 29.00 15.31
N LEU A 270 -11.63 30.00 14.48
CA LEU A 270 -10.28 30.36 14.00
C LEU A 270 -9.59 31.17 15.08
N ILE A 271 -8.64 30.55 15.78
CA ILE A 271 -7.88 31.20 16.85
C ILE A 271 -6.77 32.09 16.29
N PRO A 272 -6.36 33.14 17.02
CA PRO A 272 -5.38 34.12 16.54
C PRO A 272 -4.04 33.50 16.14
N GLU A 273 -3.56 32.48 16.86
CA GLU A 273 -2.28 31.81 16.59
C GLU A 273 -2.28 31.09 15.24
N VAL A 274 -3.40 30.46 14.91
CA VAL A 274 -3.55 29.78 13.61
C VAL A 274 -3.82 30.79 12.50
N GLU A 275 -4.61 31.83 12.78
CA GLU A 275 -4.87 32.92 11.80
C GLU A 275 -3.57 33.62 11.37
N THR A 276 -2.65 33.83 12.31
CA THR A 276 -1.36 34.50 12.04
C THR A 276 -0.44 33.63 11.18
N ALA A 277 -0.54 32.30 11.31
CA ALA A 277 0.27 31.35 10.58
C ALA A 277 -0.28 31.01 9.18
N LEU A 278 -1.55 31.41 8.88
CA LEU A 278 -2.21 31.24 7.59
C LEU A 278 -1.79 32.33 6.60
#